data_d37e2744449c8a147f894656b593ec82
#
_entry.id   d37e2744449c8a147f894656b593ec82
#
_cell.length_a   1.000
_cell.length_b   1.000
_cell.length_c   1.000
_cell.angle_alpha   90.00
_cell.angle_beta   90.00
_cell.angle_gamma   90.00
#
_symmetry.space_group_name_H-M   'P 1'
#
loop_
_entity.id
_entity.type
_entity.pdbx_description
1 polymer ?
#
loop_
_entity_poly.entity_id
_entity_poly.type
_entity_poly.pdbx_seq_one_letter_code
_entity_poly.pdbx_strand_id
1 'polypeptide(L)'
;MNKQTHRHFLGQLHQSQSAVCAVAMYLTRLGMNVQINGLHYAPKYDERKQYSDLGDLCVLKRIEVKQQTNDWTGIQDYPFKDALVCTKSSWDNAREKPLGYIILNRMGTHAMMINQDTQMYWSEREITDSRRGTKAVTYACPLEIVKFVNLEEMLSELRPG
;
A
#
# COMPACT_ATOMS: atom_id res chain seq x y z
N MET A 1 10.24 -14.40 32.82
CA MET A 1 11.65 -14.25 32.33
C MET A 1 12.44 -13.52 33.39
N ASN A 2 13.61 -14.01 33.79
CA ASN A 2 14.50 -13.37 34.79
C ASN A 2 15.62 -12.56 34.11
N LYS A 3 16.46 -11.82 34.89
CA LYS A 3 17.56 -10.99 34.35
C LYS A 3 18.58 -11.77 33.51
N GLN A 4 18.87 -13.01 33.86
CA GLN A 4 19.82 -13.88 33.12
C GLN A 4 19.24 -14.29 31.78
N THR A 5 17.97 -14.66 31.73
CA THR A 5 17.24 -14.99 30.49
C THR A 5 17.14 -13.78 29.56
N HIS A 6 17.00 -12.57 30.11
CA HIS A 6 16.98 -11.34 29.32
C HIS A 6 18.34 -11.06 28.64
N ARG A 7 19.47 -11.25 29.35
CA ARG A 7 20.81 -11.11 28.75
C ARG A 7 21.05 -12.12 27.62
N HIS A 8 20.64 -13.36 27.83
CA HIS A 8 20.75 -14.39 26.80
C HIS A 8 19.92 -14.04 25.56
N PHE A 9 18.70 -13.57 25.76
CA PHE A 9 17.83 -13.06 24.68
C PHE A 9 18.49 -11.93 23.88
N LEU A 10 19.08 -10.93 24.53
CA LEU A 10 19.79 -9.86 23.84
C LEU A 10 20.95 -10.37 22.98
N GLY A 11 21.72 -11.35 23.50
CA GLY A 11 22.79 -12.01 22.75
C GLY A 11 22.28 -12.71 21.48
N GLN A 12 21.18 -13.44 21.58
CA GLN A 12 20.54 -14.09 20.43
C GLN A 12 19.99 -13.07 19.42
N LEU A 13 19.39 -11.99 19.89
CA LEU A 13 18.85 -10.92 19.03
C LEU A 13 19.96 -10.28 18.19
N HIS A 14 21.12 -10.00 18.77
CA HIS A 14 22.28 -9.50 18.01
C HIS A 14 22.83 -10.52 17.00
N GLN A 15 22.84 -11.81 17.37
CA GLN A 15 23.29 -12.87 16.46
C GLN A 15 22.35 -13.07 15.26
N SER A 16 21.06 -12.79 15.42
CA SER A 16 20.08 -12.94 14.33
C SER A 16 20.18 -11.88 13.23
N GLN A 17 20.91 -10.77 13.45
CA GLN A 17 20.99 -9.65 12.51
C GLN A 17 21.54 -10.06 11.12
N SER A 18 22.47 -10.99 11.07
CA SER A 18 23.00 -11.51 9.80
C SER A 18 21.91 -12.24 9.00
N ALA A 19 21.05 -12.99 9.68
CA ALA A 19 19.90 -13.65 9.05
C ALA A 19 18.87 -12.65 8.55
N VAL A 20 18.57 -11.60 9.34
CA VAL A 20 17.69 -10.50 8.93
C VAL A 20 18.20 -9.82 7.66
N CYS A 21 19.49 -9.49 7.61
CA CYS A 21 20.13 -8.91 6.42
C CYS A 21 20.04 -9.85 5.20
N ALA A 22 20.29 -11.15 5.39
CA ALA A 22 20.21 -12.13 4.30
C ALA A 22 18.78 -12.22 3.73
N VAL A 23 17.76 -12.24 4.59
CA VAL A 23 16.34 -12.24 4.16
C VAL A 23 16.00 -10.94 3.45
N ALA A 24 16.40 -9.78 3.98
CA ALA A 24 16.17 -8.48 3.34
C ALA A 24 16.78 -8.41 1.94
N MET A 25 18.02 -8.89 1.78
CA MET A 25 18.71 -8.98 0.47
C MET A 25 17.95 -9.89 -0.51
N TYR A 26 17.48 -11.04 -0.04
CA TYR A 26 16.70 -11.96 -0.87
C TYR A 26 15.39 -11.31 -1.36
N LEU A 27 14.63 -10.71 -0.46
CA LEU A 27 13.37 -10.02 -0.80
C LEU A 27 13.61 -8.84 -1.75
N THR A 28 14.69 -8.08 -1.54
CA THR A 28 15.08 -6.97 -2.44
C THR A 28 15.43 -7.49 -3.86
N ARG A 29 16.10 -8.64 -3.97
CA ARG A 29 16.38 -9.27 -5.28
C ARG A 29 15.11 -9.71 -6.00
N LEU A 30 14.06 -10.08 -5.24
CA LEU A 30 12.73 -10.35 -5.78
C LEU A 30 11.97 -9.07 -6.19
N GLY A 31 12.58 -7.89 -6.06
CA GLY A 31 11.99 -6.61 -6.43
C GLY A 31 11.11 -5.99 -5.34
N MET A 32 11.11 -6.54 -4.14
CA MET A 32 10.36 -5.97 -3.01
C MET A 32 11.11 -4.78 -2.40
N ASN A 33 10.37 -3.76 -1.98
CA ASN A 33 10.92 -2.65 -1.22
C ASN A 33 10.90 -3.02 0.26
N VAL A 34 12.08 -3.21 0.86
CA VAL A 34 12.23 -3.74 2.22
C VAL A 34 12.95 -2.72 3.10
N GLN A 35 12.43 -2.53 4.29
CA GLN A 35 13.05 -1.76 5.35
C GLN A 35 13.44 -2.70 6.49
N ILE A 36 14.71 -2.67 6.91
CA ILE A 36 15.18 -3.32 8.13
C ILE A 36 14.86 -2.40 9.30
N ASN A 37 14.11 -2.90 10.27
CA ASN A 37 13.85 -2.17 11.49
C ASN A 37 15.09 -2.21 12.38
N GLY A 38 15.40 -1.10 13.03
CA GLY A 38 16.44 -1.08 14.07
C GLY A 38 16.04 -1.95 15.26
N LEU A 39 17.04 -2.49 15.97
CA LEU A 39 16.80 -3.22 17.20
C LEU A 39 16.14 -2.28 18.23
N HIS A 40 14.87 -2.54 18.53
CA HIS A 40 14.09 -1.78 19.50
C HIS A 40 13.80 -2.66 20.72
N TYR A 41 14.70 -2.63 21.70
CA TYR A 41 14.62 -3.46 22.89
C TYR A 41 15.00 -2.69 24.16
N ALA A 42 14.49 -3.13 25.29
CA ALA A 42 14.81 -2.56 26.57
C ALA A 42 16.29 -2.89 26.95
N PRO A 43 17.14 -1.88 27.18
CA PRO A 43 18.52 -2.11 27.62
C PRO A 43 18.58 -2.77 29.03
N LYS A 44 17.55 -2.54 29.85
CA LYS A 44 17.41 -3.16 31.16
C LYS A 44 16.13 -3.95 31.29
N TYR A 45 16.17 -5.03 32.05
CA TYR A 45 15.01 -5.91 32.25
C TYR A 45 13.76 -5.17 32.78
N ASP A 46 13.95 -4.22 33.67
CA ASP A 46 12.84 -3.50 34.33
C ASP A 46 12.14 -2.51 33.42
N GLU A 47 12.80 -2.09 32.32
CA GLU A 47 12.28 -1.14 31.32
C GLU A 47 11.48 -1.82 30.20
N ARG A 48 11.47 -3.16 30.11
CA ARG A 48 10.91 -3.91 28.98
C ARG A 48 9.46 -3.60 28.64
N LYS A 49 8.64 -3.17 29.62
CA LYS A 49 7.23 -2.82 29.37
C LYS A 49 7.06 -1.53 28.57
N GLN A 50 8.11 -0.73 28.43
CA GLN A 50 8.11 0.54 27.68
C GLN A 50 8.52 0.33 26.22
N TYR A 51 8.92 -0.89 25.85
CA TYR A 51 9.40 -1.22 24.51
C TYR A 51 8.47 -2.21 23.84
N SER A 52 8.04 -1.86 22.64
CA SER A 52 7.25 -2.74 21.76
C SER A 52 8.17 -3.39 20.71
N ASP A 53 7.90 -4.61 20.37
CA ASP A 53 8.53 -5.27 19.24
C ASP A 53 7.96 -4.68 17.93
N LEU A 54 8.84 -4.13 17.10
CA LEU A 54 8.49 -3.57 15.78
C LEU A 54 8.70 -4.59 14.65
N GLY A 55 9.08 -5.83 15.00
CA GLY A 55 9.49 -6.85 14.04
C GLY A 55 10.85 -6.55 13.41
N ASP A 56 11.43 -7.53 12.72
CA ASP A 56 12.76 -7.40 12.11
C ASP A 56 12.74 -6.65 10.77
N LEU A 57 11.67 -6.85 9.97
CA LEU A 57 11.55 -6.34 8.60
C LEU A 57 10.15 -5.79 8.34
N CYS A 58 10.10 -4.70 7.56
CA CYS A 58 8.87 -4.23 6.91
C CYS A 58 9.01 -4.39 5.39
N VAL A 59 7.98 -4.95 4.74
CA VAL A 59 7.87 -4.94 3.29
C VAL A 59 6.95 -3.80 2.90
N LEU A 60 7.51 -2.81 2.20
CA LEU A 60 6.78 -1.62 1.79
C LEU A 60 6.11 -1.88 0.43
N LYS A 61 4.85 -1.52 0.31
CA LYS A 61 4.08 -1.59 -0.93
C LYS A 61 3.65 -0.19 -1.35
N ARG A 62 3.77 0.10 -2.66
CA ARG A 62 3.34 1.36 -3.23
C ARG A 62 1.82 1.37 -3.41
N ILE A 63 1.18 2.48 -3.04
CA ILE A 63 -0.21 2.79 -3.36
C ILE A 63 -0.21 4.06 -4.20
N GLU A 64 -0.93 4.05 -5.30
CA GLU A 64 -1.13 5.23 -6.14
C GLU A 64 -2.39 5.97 -5.72
N VAL A 65 -2.27 7.26 -5.46
CA VAL A 65 -3.41 8.11 -5.12
C VAL A 65 -3.67 9.09 -6.26
N LYS A 66 -4.93 9.20 -6.65
CA LYS A 66 -5.41 10.13 -7.69
C LYS A 66 -6.62 10.88 -7.18
N GLN A 67 -6.91 12.03 -7.79
CA GLN A 67 -8.13 12.78 -7.54
C GLN A 67 -8.80 13.10 -8.87
N GLN A 68 -10.10 12.86 -8.94
CA GLN A 68 -10.93 13.20 -10.10
C GLN A 68 -11.50 14.61 -9.97
N THR A 69 -11.90 15.17 -11.10
CA THR A 69 -12.57 16.48 -11.15
C THR A 69 -14.08 16.37 -10.96
N ASN A 70 -14.63 15.18 -11.00
CA ASN A 70 -16.06 14.90 -10.83
C ASN A 70 -16.36 14.56 -9.38
N ASP A 71 -17.57 14.90 -8.97
CA ASP A 71 -18.10 14.55 -7.66
C ASP A 71 -19.00 13.33 -7.76
N TRP A 72 -18.91 12.44 -6.80
CA TRP A 72 -19.68 11.22 -6.67
C TRP A 72 -19.54 10.67 -5.23
N THR A 73 -20.50 9.87 -4.79
CA THR A 73 -20.50 9.26 -3.46
C THR A 73 -20.45 7.74 -3.50
N GLY A 74 -20.75 7.13 -4.63
CA GLY A 74 -20.75 5.68 -4.80
C GLY A 74 -20.94 5.26 -6.25
N ILE A 75 -21.18 3.97 -6.46
CA ILE A 75 -21.38 3.40 -7.79
C ILE A 75 -22.63 3.97 -8.50
N GLN A 76 -23.66 4.37 -7.72
CA GLN A 76 -24.96 4.80 -8.26
C GLN A 76 -24.90 6.17 -8.95
N ASP A 77 -24.00 7.05 -8.50
CA ASP A 77 -23.84 8.41 -9.00
C ASP A 77 -22.49 8.63 -9.69
N TYR A 78 -21.70 7.55 -9.87
CA TYR A 78 -20.44 7.63 -10.61
C TYR A 78 -20.71 7.85 -12.10
N PRO A 79 -20.15 8.91 -12.72
CA PRO A 79 -20.58 9.37 -14.05
C PRO A 79 -20.05 8.54 -15.23
N PHE A 80 -19.20 7.55 -14.98
CA PHE A 80 -18.56 6.75 -16.03
C PHE A 80 -18.91 5.27 -15.89
N LYS A 81 -18.83 4.54 -17.01
CA LYS A 81 -19.09 3.10 -17.05
C LYS A 81 -18.03 2.26 -16.34
N ASP A 82 -16.77 2.73 -16.37
CA ASP A 82 -15.63 2.03 -15.81
C ASP A 82 -14.75 3.03 -15.05
N ALA A 83 -14.00 2.59 -14.06
CA ALA A 83 -13.01 3.39 -13.35
C ALA A 83 -11.67 3.38 -14.11
N LEU A 84 -11.19 4.55 -14.55
CA LEU A 84 -9.87 4.67 -15.19
C LEU A 84 -8.76 4.53 -14.15
N VAL A 85 -7.93 3.50 -14.30
CA VAL A 85 -6.91 3.14 -13.31
C VAL A 85 -5.59 3.86 -13.59
N CYS A 86 -4.93 3.56 -14.70
CA CYS A 86 -3.64 4.13 -15.08
C CYS A 86 -3.39 3.97 -16.57
N THR A 87 -2.43 4.69 -17.13
CA THR A 87 -2.02 4.44 -18.51
C THR A 87 -1.40 3.04 -18.61
N LYS A 88 -1.66 2.36 -19.73
CA LYS A 88 -1.08 1.05 -20.02
C LYS A 88 0.44 1.09 -19.92
N SER A 89 1.07 2.10 -20.51
CA SER A 89 2.52 2.26 -20.46
C SER A 89 3.07 2.41 -19.03
N SER A 90 2.37 3.16 -18.15
CA SER A 90 2.78 3.27 -16.75
C SER A 90 2.72 1.93 -16.02
N TRP A 91 1.67 1.15 -16.27
CA TRP A 91 1.53 -0.16 -15.67
C TRP A 91 2.57 -1.13 -16.21
N ASP A 92 2.65 -1.29 -17.54
CA ASP A 92 3.47 -2.33 -18.16
C ASP A 92 4.96 -2.13 -17.87
N ASN A 93 5.43 -0.87 -17.86
CA ASN A 93 6.82 -0.52 -17.60
C ASN A 93 7.20 -0.42 -16.10
N ALA A 94 6.24 -0.46 -15.19
CA ALA A 94 6.54 -0.41 -13.77
C ALA A 94 7.28 -1.68 -13.33
N ARG A 95 8.48 -1.51 -12.76
CA ARG A 95 9.28 -2.60 -12.20
C ARG A 95 8.54 -3.27 -11.04
N GLU A 96 7.95 -2.46 -10.16
CA GLU A 96 7.09 -2.89 -9.06
C GLU A 96 5.70 -2.31 -9.27
N LYS A 97 4.71 -3.20 -9.37
CA LYS A 97 3.31 -2.79 -9.51
C LYS A 97 2.82 -2.24 -8.18
N PRO A 98 1.99 -1.19 -8.18
CA PRO A 98 1.37 -0.72 -6.94
C PRO A 98 0.42 -1.78 -6.39
N LEU A 99 0.31 -1.88 -5.06
CA LEU A 99 -0.66 -2.75 -4.40
C LEU A 99 -2.10 -2.43 -4.81
N GLY A 100 -2.36 -1.16 -5.09
CA GLY A 100 -3.65 -0.69 -5.57
C GLY A 100 -3.66 0.81 -5.86
N TYR A 101 -4.82 1.25 -6.28
CA TYR A 101 -5.13 2.65 -6.57
C TYR A 101 -6.22 3.13 -5.63
N ILE A 102 -6.05 4.32 -5.08
CA ILE A 102 -7.08 5.07 -4.36
C ILE A 102 -7.40 6.30 -5.19
N ILE A 103 -8.63 6.37 -5.70
CA ILE A 103 -9.07 7.45 -6.57
C ILE A 103 -10.15 8.23 -5.84
N LEU A 104 -9.83 9.48 -5.48
CA LEU A 104 -10.71 10.36 -4.74
C LEU A 104 -11.71 11.06 -5.68
N ASN A 105 -12.91 11.35 -5.17
CA ASN A 105 -13.81 12.29 -5.78
C ASN A 105 -13.23 13.73 -5.70
N ARG A 106 -13.87 14.69 -6.35
CA ARG A 106 -13.42 16.09 -6.37
C ARG A 106 -13.29 16.68 -4.96
N MET A 107 -14.20 16.37 -4.07
CA MET A 107 -14.21 16.91 -2.70
C MET A 107 -13.27 16.18 -1.75
N GLY A 108 -12.71 15.02 -2.14
CA GLY A 108 -11.84 14.21 -1.29
C GLY A 108 -12.57 13.53 -0.13
N THR A 109 -13.89 13.40 -0.21
CA THR A 109 -14.74 12.80 0.84
C THR A 109 -15.00 11.31 0.61
N HIS A 110 -14.96 10.87 -0.65
CA HIS A 110 -15.18 9.48 -1.06
C HIS A 110 -14.04 9.01 -1.95
N ALA A 111 -13.76 7.72 -1.88
CA ALA A 111 -12.72 7.08 -2.66
C ALA A 111 -13.20 5.79 -3.34
N MET A 112 -12.65 5.52 -4.52
CA MET A 112 -12.64 4.20 -5.15
C MET A 112 -11.32 3.52 -4.78
N MET A 113 -11.39 2.29 -4.31
CA MET A 113 -10.23 1.44 -4.05
C MET A 113 -10.20 0.30 -5.07
N ILE A 114 -9.11 0.21 -5.81
CA ILE A 114 -8.89 -0.79 -6.86
C ILE A 114 -7.62 -1.55 -6.52
N ASN A 115 -7.73 -2.85 -6.24
CA ASN A 115 -6.61 -3.69 -5.90
C ASN A 115 -5.87 -4.16 -7.17
N GLN A 116 -4.57 -4.33 -7.09
CA GLN A 116 -3.72 -4.94 -8.10
C GLN A 116 -4.24 -6.31 -8.55
N ASP A 117 -4.74 -7.13 -7.62
CA ASP A 117 -5.23 -8.49 -7.90
C ASP A 117 -6.43 -8.53 -8.84
N THR A 118 -7.10 -7.39 -9.05
CA THR A 118 -8.22 -7.26 -10.00
C THR A 118 -7.76 -7.00 -11.43
N GLN A 119 -6.46 -6.89 -11.70
CA GLN A 119 -5.91 -6.49 -13.00
C GLN A 119 -6.36 -7.41 -14.14
N MET A 120 -6.57 -8.69 -13.89
CA MET A 120 -7.05 -9.64 -14.89
C MET A 120 -8.44 -9.31 -15.47
N TYR A 121 -9.21 -8.48 -14.79
CA TYR A 121 -10.54 -8.03 -15.22
C TYR A 121 -10.51 -6.64 -15.86
N TRP A 122 -9.36 -5.97 -15.92
CA TRP A 122 -9.27 -4.63 -16.49
C TRP A 122 -9.29 -4.70 -18.02
N SER A 123 -9.94 -3.71 -18.64
CA SER A 123 -9.98 -3.54 -20.09
C SER A 123 -9.11 -2.38 -20.53
N GLU A 124 -8.66 -2.39 -21.78
CA GLU A 124 -7.96 -1.26 -22.37
C GLU A 124 -8.95 -0.27 -22.97
N ARG A 125 -8.72 1.03 -22.72
CA ARG A 125 -9.50 2.15 -23.25
C ARG A 125 -8.56 3.18 -23.86
N GLU A 126 -8.84 3.61 -25.09
CA GLU A 126 -8.19 4.78 -25.66
C GLU A 126 -8.84 6.05 -25.10
N ILE A 127 -8.05 6.88 -24.43
CA ILE A 127 -8.48 8.14 -23.84
C ILE A 127 -7.74 9.28 -24.52
N THR A 128 -8.47 10.32 -24.88
CA THR A 128 -7.87 11.56 -25.37
C THR A 128 -7.79 12.55 -24.21
N ASP A 129 -6.58 12.94 -23.85
CA ASP A 129 -6.38 14.06 -22.93
C ASP A 129 -6.65 15.35 -23.67
N SER A 130 -7.84 15.92 -23.47
CA SER A 130 -8.27 17.15 -24.14
C SER A 130 -7.39 18.37 -23.84
N ARG A 131 -6.68 18.37 -22.69
CA ARG A 131 -5.79 19.47 -22.29
C ARG A 131 -4.46 19.42 -23.03
N ARG A 132 -3.98 18.21 -23.33
CA ARG A 132 -2.67 17.99 -23.99
C ARG A 132 -2.81 17.60 -25.45
N GLY A 133 -4.02 17.30 -25.93
CA GLY A 133 -4.27 16.81 -27.29
C GLY A 133 -3.64 15.44 -27.56
N THR A 134 -3.25 14.68 -26.53
CA THR A 134 -2.57 13.39 -26.68
C THR A 134 -3.54 12.24 -26.42
N LYS A 135 -3.36 11.16 -27.18
CA LYS A 135 -4.08 9.91 -26.97
C LYS A 135 -3.22 8.97 -26.14
N ALA A 136 -3.83 8.29 -25.19
CA ALA A 136 -3.17 7.26 -24.38
C ALA A 136 -4.11 6.07 -24.19
N VAL A 137 -3.54 4.86 -24.25
CA VAL A 137 -4.24 3.65 -23.83
C VAL A 137 -4.17 3.59 -22.30
N THR A 138 -5.31 3.42 -21.67
CA THR A 138 -5.50 3.42 -20.22
C THR A 138 -6.20 2.13 -19.81
N TYR A 139 -5.78 1.54 -18.70
CA TYR A 139 -6.51 0.46 -18.07
C TYR A 139 -7.75 1.01 -17.34
N ALA A 140 -8.87 0.33 -17.53
CA ALA A 140 -10.15 0.63 -16.92
C ALA A 140 -10.67 -0.59 -16.16
N CYS A 141 -11.09 -0.39 -14.92
CA CYS A 141 -11.61 -1.43 -14.03
C CYS A 141 -13.14 -1.39 -14.04
N PRO A 142 -13.83 -2.54 -14.19
CA PRO A 142 -15.28 -2.62 -14.06
C PRO A 142 -15.74 -2.14 -12.67
N LEU A 143 -16.81 -1.36 -12.62
CA LEU A 143 -17.27 -0.75 -11.36
C LEU A 143 -17.74 -1.78 -10.32
N GLU A 144 -18.19 -2.94 -10.76
CA GLU A 144 -18.70 -4.03 -9.89
C GLU A 144 -17.65 -4.62 -8.98
N ILE A 145 -16.37 -4.46 -9.35
CA ILE A 145 -15.23 -4.95 -8.53
C ILE A 145 -14.45 -3.81 -7.86
N VAL A 146 -14.90 -2.58 -8.03
CA VAL A 146 -14.34 -1.40 -7.36
C VAL A 146 -15.01 -1.25 -5.99
N LYS A 147 -14.22 -1.08 -4.95
CA LYS A 147 -14.75 -0.77 -3.62
C LYS A 147 -14.89 0.75 -3.46
N PHE A 148 -16.12 1.23 -3.33
CA PHE A 148 -16.43 2.61 -2.97
C PHE A 148 -16.46 2.77 -1.45
N VAL A 149 -15.84 3.81 -0.92
CA VAL A 149 -15.75 4.08 0.52
C VAL A 149 -15.95 5.55 0.83
N ASN A 150 -16.61 5.83 1.95
CA ASN A 150 -16.59 7.13 2.59
C ASN A 150 -15.34 7.21 3.48
N LEU A 151 -14.50 8.23 3.28
CA LEU A 151 -13.23 8.35 4.00
C LEU A 151 -13.40 8.66 5.49
N GLU A 152 -14.41 9.42 5.88
CA GLU A 152 -14.68 9.72 7.29
C GLU A 152 -15.09 8.45 8.05
N GLU A 153 -15.96 7.62 7.46
CA GLU A 153 -16.37 6.34 8.03
C GLU A 153 -15.17 5.40 8.18
N MET A 154 -14.36 5.26 7.12
CA MET A 154 -13.16 4.44 7.13
C MET A 154 -12.16 4.88 8.21
N LEU A 155 -11.94 6.20 8.37
CA LEU A 155 -11.03 6.74 9.38
C LEU A 155 -11.60 6.58 10.80
N SER A 156 -12.91 6.58 10.98
CA SER A 156 -13.53 6.34 12.29
C SER A 156 -13.32 4.92 12.78
N GLU A 157 -13.34 3.94 11.87
CA GLU A 157 -13.07 2.53 12.16
C GLU A 157 -11.60 2.25 12.53
N LEU A 158 -10.67 3.10 12.05
CA LEU A 158 -9.23 2.96 12.29
C LEU A 158 -8.74 3.66 13.57
N ARG A 159 -9.58 4.43 14.24
CA ARG A 159 -9.20 5.07 15.51
C ARG A 159 -9.13 4.02 16.62
N PRO A 160 -7.97 3.83 17.25
CA PRO A 160 -7.92 3.00 18.47
C PRO A 160 -8.83 3.61 19.51
N GLY A 161 -9.72 2.79 20.07
CA GLY A 161 -10.58 3.15 21.21
C GLY A 161 -9.77 3.45 22.46
#